data_52644da65e5d86d65fd5181b996af4b9
#
_entry.id   52644da65e5d86d65fd5181b996af4b9
#
_cell.length_a   1.000
_cell.length_b   1.000
_cell.length_c   1.000
_cell.angle_alpha   90.00
_cell.angle_beta   90.00
_cell.angle_gamma   90.00
#
_symmetry.space_group_name_H-M   'P 1'
#
loop_
_entity.id
_entity.type
_entity.pdbx_description
1 polymer ?
#
loop_
_entity_poly.entity_id
_entity_poly.type
_entity_poly.pdbx_seq_one_letter_code
_entity_poly.pdbx_strand_id
1 'polypeptide(L)'
;MPESKIVEDRRHQENEASADAGRPERPTETHRTLLALAEQLDSLIAELAAVQGLSDDLTSKASQTGRHPKTDPGENYDTRAGQAEAVLARLYPIELTILTTPARTIADLGVKARHAAYVMSEYWEAPINQLDWDARTARLLIEAVCNFAGTPLPLEDPRKKVDF
;
A
#
# COMPACT_ATOMS: atom_id res chain seq x y z
N MET A 1 -0.88 50.89 -46.33
CA MET A 1 -0.95 49.45 -46.30
C MET A 1 0.08 48.92 -45.30
N PRO A 2 -0.30 48.59 -44.05
CA PRO A 2 0.57 47.83 -43.18
C PRO A 2 -0.21 46.68 -42.52
N GLU A 3 -0.41 45.56 -43.24
CA GLU A 3 -1.11 44.38 -42.68
C GLU A 3 -0.21 43.14 -42.54
N SER A 4 1.07 43.20 -42.94
CA SER A 4 1.93 41.99 -42.95
C SER A 4 2.74 41.74 -41.67
N LYS A 5 2.77 42.65 -40.70
CA LYS A 5 3.59 42.51 -39.50
C LYS A 5 2.93 41.80 -38.29
N ILE A 6 1.61 41.68 -38.31
CA ILE A 6 0.85 41.13 -37.17
C ILE A 6 0.78 39.59 -37.21
N VAL A 7 1.00 38.97 -38.38
CA VAL A 7 0.87 37.50 -38.54
C VAL A 7 2.16 36.75 -38.17
N GLU A 8 3.32 37.41 -38.23
CA GLU A 8 4.60 36.75 -37.88
C GLU A 8 4.81 36.65 -36.37
N ASP A 9 4.33 37.59 -35.59
CA ASP A 9 4.51 37.63 -34.14
C ASP A 9 3.67 36.55 -33.42
N ARG A 10 2.55 36.11 -34.02
CA ARG A 10 1.71 35.06 -33.48
C ARG A 10 2.29 33.65 -33.63
N ARG A 11 3.10 33.40 -34.65
CA ARG A 11 3.73 32.10 -34.88
C ARG A 11 4.93 31.82 -33.98
N HIS A 12 5.60 32.88 -33.50
CA HIS A 12 6.69 32.70 -32.52
C HIS A 12 6.17 32.40 -31.12
N GLN A 13 5.00 32.91 -30.74
CA GLN A 13 4.40 32.69 -29.42
C GLN A 13 3.77 31.32 -29.27
N GLU A 14 3.28 30.69 -30.36
CA GLU A 14 2.72 29.33 -30.35
C GLU A 14 3.80 28.23 -30.31
N ASN A 15 5.03 28.55 -30.71
CA ASN A 15 6.12 27.54 -30.75
C ASN A 15 6.89 27.44 -29.43
N GLU A 16 6.83 28.45 -28.55
CA GLU A 16 7.44 28.39 -27.21
C GLU A 16 6.56 27.65 -26.19
N ALA A 17 5.25 27.58 -26.41
CA ALA A 17 4.33 26.88 -25.52
C ALA A 17 4.38 25.34 -25.65
N SER A 18 5.02 24.81 -26.72
CA SER A 18 5.05 23.36 -27.00
C SER A 18 6.32 22.64 -26.56
N ALA A 19 7.31 23.35 -26.02
CA ALA A 19 8.62 22.78 -25.72
C ALA A 19 8.76 22.24 -24.27
N ASP A 20 7.77 22.42 -23.40
CA ASP A 20 7.86 22.01 -21.99
C ASP A 20 7.11 20.68 -21.66
N ALA A 21 6.56 20.00 -22.66
CA ALA A 21 5.75 18.80 -22.48
C ALA A 21 6.56 17.49 -22.24
N GLY A 22 7.89 17.57 -22.15
CA GLY A 22 8.75 16.36 -22.12
C GLY A 22 9.80 16.30 -21.00
N ARG A 23 9.82 17.28 -20.10
CA ARG A 23 10.80 17.24 -19.00
C ARG A 23 10.27 16.35 -17.90
N PRO A 24 10.97 15.25 -17.55
CA PRO A 24 10.56 14.42 -16.40
C PRO A 24 10.54 15.33 -15.16
N GLU A 25 9.34 15.57 -14.63
CA GLU A 25 9.18 16.36 -13.41
C GLU A 25 10.02 15.71 -12.31
N ARG A 26 10.91 16.51 -11.72
CA ARG A 26 11.67 16.04 -10.55
C ARG A 26 10.66 15.64 -9.47
N PRO A 27 10.84 14.46 -8.84
CA PRO A 27 9.96 14.01 -7.78
C PRO A 27 9.80 15.13 -6.74
N THR A 28 8.56 15.55 -6.49
CA THR A 28 8.27 16.57 -5.48
C THR A 28 8.64 16.02 -4.10
N GLU A 29 8.94 16.90 -3.14
CA GLU A 29 9.21 16.50 -1.75
C GLU A 29 8.09 15.61 -1.20
N THR A 30 6.85 15.93 -1.51
CA THR A 30 5.67 15.14 -1.14
C THR A 30 5.72 13.71 -1.68
N HIS A 31 6.13 13.54 -2.94
CA HIS A 31 6.26 12.21 -3.55
C HIS A 31 7.33 11.37 -2.85
N ARG A 32 8.52 11.95 -2.56
CA ARG A 32 9.57 11.26 -1.81
C ARG A 32 9.09 10.85 -0.43
N THR A 33 8.31 11.70 0.22
CA THR A 33 7.74 11.44 1.55
C THR A 33 6.78 10.26 1.51
N LEU A 34 5.84 10.20 0.53
CA LEU A 34 4.90 9.09 0.41
C LEU A 34 5.58 7.75 0.11
N LEU A 35 6.60 7.74 -0.75
CA LEU A 35 7.38 6.52 -1.02
C LEU A 35 8.12 6.03 0.22
N ALA A 36 8.77 6.93 0.96
CA ALA A 36 9.46 6.58 2.20
C ALA A 36 8.50 6.05 3.28
N LEU A 37 7.28 6.61 3.36
CA LEU A 37 6.24 6.11 4.26
C LEU A 37 5.73 4.73 3.83
N ALA A 38 5.63 4.46 2.53
CA ALA A 38 5.25 3.14 2.04
C ALA A 38 6.28 2.07 2.42
N GLU A 39 7.59 2.36 2.32
CA GLU A 39 8.65 1.45 2.75
C GLU A 39 8.61 1.19 4.26
N GLN A 40 8.35 2.22 5.06
CA GLN A 40 8.19 2.08 6.50
C GLN A 40 6.96 1.25 6.87
N LEU A 41 5.83 1.46 6.16
CA LEU A 41 4.61 0.69 6.31
C LEU A 41 4.87 -0.80 6.05
N ASP A 42 5.52 -1.13 4.93
CA ASP A 42 5.86 -2.51 4.57
C ASP A 42 6.71 -3.20 5.63
N SER A 43 7.70 -2.48 6.16
CA SER A 43 8.56 -3.00 7.22
C SER A 43 7.78 -3.31 8.50
N LEU A 44 6.84 -2.44 8.89
CA LEU A 44 6.01 -2.65 10.08
C LEU A 44 4.96 -3.75 9.88
N ILE A 45 4.39 -3.87 8.69
CA ILE A 45 3.48 -4.99 8.34
C ILE A 45 4.23 -6.33 8.45
N ALA A 46 5.44 -6.40 7.93
CA ALA A 46 6.27 -7.60 8.05
C ALA A 46 6.64 -7.93 9.51
N GLU A 47 6.96 -6.90 10.31
CA GLU A 47 7.22 -7.05 11.75
C GLU A 47 5.97 -7.59 12.48
N LEU A 48 4.79 -7.03 12.19
CA LEU A 48 3.52 -7.48 12.77
C LEU A 48 3.20 -8.93 12.40
N ALA A 49 3.37 -9.29 11.12
CA ALA A 49 3.16 -10.65 10.64
C ALA A 49 4.11 -11.66 11.32
N ALA A 50 5.37 -11.27 11.55
CA ALA A 50 6.33 -12.11 12.26
C ALA A 50 5.92 -12.34 13.72
N VAL A 51 5.43 -11.32 14.43
CA VAL A 51 4.92 -11.44 15.79
C VAL A 51 3.70 -12.36 15.84
N GLN A 52 2.78 -12.25 14.88
CA GLN A 52 1.58 -13.06 14.77
C GLN A 52 1.91 -14.53 14.37
N GLY A 53 2.75 -14.74 13.38
CA GLY A 53 3.15 -16.07 12.90
C GLY A 53 3.86 -16.89 13.97
N LEU A 54 4.68 -16.26 14.81
CA LEU A 54 5.27 -16.93 15.98
C LEU A 54 4.22 -17.37 17.00
N SER A 55 3.07 -16.69 17.07
CA SER A 55 1.94 -17.05 17.95
C SER A 55 1.25 -18.32 17.44
N ASP A 56 0.99 -18.41 16.15
CA ASP A 56 0.29 -19.54 15.52
C ASP A 56 1.12 -20.83 15.59
N ASP A 57 2.43 -20.75 15.34
CA ASP A 57 3.37 -21.89 15.41
C ASP A 57 3.43 -22.50 16.79
N LEU A 58 3.39 -21.70 17.84
CA LEU A 58 3.46 -22.21 19.22
C LEU A 58 2.14 -22.82 19.67
N THR A 59 1.01 -22.25 19.28
CA THR A 59 -0.32 -22.78 19.54
C THR A 59 -0.47 -24.14 18.86
N SER A 60 -0.01 -24.24 17.60
CA SER A 60 -0.03 -25.49 16.82
C SER A 60 0.86 -26.59 17.44
N LYS A 61 2.08 -26.24 17.86
CA LYS A 61 3.01 -27.18 18.52
C LYS A 61 2.52 -27.64 19.88
N ALA A 62 1.92 -26.75 20.69
CA ALA A 62 1.33 -27.09 21.98
C ALA A 62 0.18 -28.10 21.82
N SER A 63 -0.66 -27.90 20.79
CA SER A 63 -1.77 -28.81 20.46
C SER A 63 -1.32 -30.18 20.00
N GLN A 64 -0.19 -30.27 19.26
CA GLN A 64 0.33 -31.54 18.73
C GLN A 64 1.09 -32.41 19.75
N THR A 65 1.72 -31.78 20.74
CA THR A 65 2.58 -32.52 21.67
C THR A 65 1.87 -33.00 22.95
N GLY A 66 0.66 -32.52 23.22
CA GLY A 66 -0.10 -32.85 24.44
C GLY A 66 0.66 -32.55 25.74
N ARG A 67 1.85 -31.97 25.65
CA ARG A 67 2.68 -31.55 26.76
C ARG A 67 2.39 -30.08 27.04
N HIS A 68 1.67 -29.77 28.10
CA HIS A 68 1.65 -28.46 28.66
C HIS A 68 3.09 -28.05 29.03
N PRO A 69 3.71 -27.05 28.38
CA PRO A 69 4.99 -26.54 28.85
C PRO A 69 4.77 -26.02 30.28
N LYS A 70 5.71 -26.37 31.18
CA LYS A 70 5.70 -25.87 32.58
C LYS A 70 5.93 -24.36 32.71
N THR A 71 6.07 -23.66 31.63
CA THR A 71 6.15 -22.20 31.56
C THR A 71 4.71 -21.69 31.47
N ASP A 72 4.35 -20.76 32.34
CA ASP A 72 3.00 -20.19 32.40
C ASP A 72 2.59 -19.66 31.01
N PRO A 73 1.57 -20.24 30.35
CA PRO A 73 1.20 -19.81 28.98
C PRO A 73 0.75 -18.35 28.94
N GLY A 74 0.32 -17.78 30.06
CA GLY A 74 -0.09 -16.37 30.18
C GLY A 74 1.05 -15.39 29.96
N GLU A 75 2.22 -15.66 30.53
CA GLU A 75 3.36 -14.73 30.49
C GLU A 75 3.91 -14.53 29.07
N ASN A 76 3.91 -15.57 28.24
CA ASN A 76 4.32 -15.49 26.85
C ASN A 76 3.25 -14.84 25.96
N TYR A 77 1.97 -15.03 26.28
CA TYR A 77 0.85 -14.41 25.55
C TYR A 77 0.81 -12.88 25.79
N ASP A 78 0.92 -12.46 27.05
CA ASP A 78 0.93 -11.03 27.42
C ASP A 78 2.10 -10.29 26.80
N THR A 79 3.29 -10.93 26.75
CA THR A 79 4.48 -10.32 26.13
C THR A 79 4.30 -10.11 24.62
N ARG A 80 3.66 -11.05 23.93
CA ARG A 80 3.42 -10.95 22.48
C ARG A 80 2.30 -10.00 22.12
N ALA A 81 1.23 -10.01 22.89
CA ALA A 81 0.16 -9.02 22.75
C ALA A 81 0.73 -7.61 22.90
N GLY A 82 1.61 -7.38 23.88
CA GLY A 82 2.32 -6.13 24.06
C GLY A 82 3.26 -5.79 22.89
N GLN A 83 3.93 -6.78 22.30
CA GLN A 83 4.76 -6.56 21.11
C GLN A 83 3.92 -6.18 19.89
N ALA A 84 2.81 -6.87 19.63
CA ALA A 84 1.91 -6.53 18.55
C ALA A 84 1.30 -5.13 18.74
N GLU A 85 0.89 -4.77 19.95
CA GLU A 85 0.38 -3.44 20.28
C GLU A 85 1.45 -2.35 20.05
N ALA A 86 2.69 -2.60 20.41
CA ALA A 86 3.79 -1.66 20.16
C ALA A 86 4.06 -1.45 18.66
N VAL A 87 3.92 -2.49 17.83
CA VAL A 87 4.01 -2.35 16.37
C VAL A 87 2.83 -1.55 15.82
N LEU A 88 1.61 -1.85 16.26
CA LEU A 88 0.39 -1.14 15.85
C LEU A 88 0.45 0.35 16.23
N ALA A 89 0.99 0.68 17.40
CA ALA A 89 1.17 2.06 17.82
C ALA A 89 2.14 2.85 16.92
N ARG A 90 3.12 2.17 16.28
CA ARG A 90 4.04 2.77 15.31
C ARG A 90 3.42 2.84 13.91
N LEU A 91 2.54 1.91 13.57
CA LEU A 91 1.88 1.80 12.28
C LEU A 91 0.86 2.95 12.08
N TYR A 92 0.01 3.19 13.08
CA TYR A 92 -1.11 4.14 13.00
C TYR A 92 -0.71 5.55 12.52
N PRO A 93 0.34 6.22 13.03
CA PRO A 93 0.72 7.56 12.56
C PRO A 93 1.20 7.56 11.10
N ILE A 94 1.80 6.47 10.62
CA ILE A 94 2.24 6.31 9.22
C ILE A 94 1.01 6.18 8.31
N GLU A 95 0.07 5.32 8.66
CA GLU A 95 -1.19 5.15 7.94
C GLU A 95 -1.97 6.46 7.84
N LEU A 96 -2.11 7.16 8.97
CA LEU A 96 -2.79 8.47 9.00
C LEU A 96 -2.09 9.46 8.07
N THR A 97 -0.76 9.49 8.05
CA THR A 97 0.00 10.38 7.18
C THR A 97 -0.18 10.02 5.71
N ILE A 98 -0.15 8.74 5.35
CA ILE A 98 -0.43 8.27 3.98
C ILE A 98 -1.84 8.68 3.55
N LEU A 99 -2.85 8.50 4.40
CA LEU A 99 -4.24 8.84 4.11
C LEU A 99 -4.43 10.35 3.89
N THR A 100 -3.85 11.17 4.75
CA THR A 100 -4.08 12.63 4.76
C THR A 100 -3.21 13.39 3.75
N THR A 101 -2.06 12.83 3.35
CA THR A 101 -1.18 13.46 2.36
C THR A 101 -1.83 13.43 0.97
N PRO A 102 -2.02 14.56 0.28
CA PRO A 102 -2.59 14.57 -1.06
C PRO A 102 -1.71 13.85 -2.08
N ALA A 103 -2.29 12.95 -2.87
CA ALA A 103 -1.60 12.38 -4.02
C ALA A 103 -1.49 13.42 -5.15
N ARG A 104 -0.31 13.57 -5.73
CA ARG A 104 -0.03 14.51 -6.83
C ARG A 104 0.48 13.80 -8.09
N THR A 105 0.86 12.53 -7.96
CA THR A 105 1.36 11.69 -9.04
C THR A 105 0.62 10.35 -9.07
N ILE A 106 0.74 9.63 -10.17
CA ILE A 106 0.23 8.26 -10.29
C ILE A 106 0.90 7.33 -9.27
N ALA A 107 2.19 7.51 -9.02
CA ALA A 107 2.90 6.73 -8.01
C ALA A 107 2.37 7.00 -6.59
N ASP A 108 2.01 8.26 -6.27
CA ASP A 108 1.36 8.59 -4.99
C ASP A 108 0.00 7.89 -4.85
N LEU A 109 -0.78 7.84 -5.93
CA LEU A 109 -2.05 7.10 -5.96
C LEU A 109 -1.80 5.60 -5.77
N GLY A 110 -0.74 5.05 -6.35
CA GLY A 110 -0.32 3.67 -6.15
C GLY A 110 -0.03 3.34 -4.68
N VAL A 111 0.70 4.22 -3.98
CA VAL A 111 0.95 4.08 -2.53
C VAL A 111 -0.36 4.05 -1.75
N LYS A 112 -1.28 4.98 -2.03
CA LYS A 112 -2.59 5.02 -1.35
C LYS A 112 -3.46 3.81 -1.66
N ALA A 113 -3.49 3.36 -2.91
CA ALA A 113 -4.25 2.17 -3.30
C ALA A 113 -3.69 0.90 -2.64
N ARG A 114 -2.37 0.78 -2.54
CA ARG A 114 -1.71 -0.32 -1.85
C ARG A 114 -2.02 -0.33 -0.35
N HIS A 115 -2.02 0.84 0.29
CA HIS A 115 -2.45 0.96 1.69
C HIS A 115 -3.93 0.60 1.85
N ALA A 116 -4.81 1.04 0.94
CA ALA A 116 -6.22 0.66 0.97
C ALA A 116 -6.40 -0.86 0.81
N ALA A 117 -5.62 -1.53 -0.05
CA ALA A 117 -5.62 -2.98 -0.18
C ALA A 117 -5.23 -3.69 1.12
N TYR A 118 -4.25 -3.15 1.86
CA TYR A 118 -3.85 -3.68 3.16
C TYR A 118 -4.98 -3.56 4.20
N VAL A 119 -5.58 -2.38 4.33
CA VAL A 119 -6.66 -2.12 5.30
C VAL A 119 -7.91 -2.93 4.98
N MET A 120 -8.19 -3.14 3.70
CA MET A 120 -9.37 -3.89 3.21
C MET A 120 -9.00 -5.32 2.80
N SER A 121 -7.95 -5.91 3.40
CA SER A 121 -7.42 -7.22 3.01
C SER A 121 -8.46 -8.34 2.97
N GLU A 122 -9.50 -8.27 3.80
CA GLU A 122 -10.64 -9.19 3.80
C GLU A 122 -11.31 -9.33 2.43
N TYR A 123 -11.28 -8.29 1.58
CA TYR A 123 -11.86 -8.34 0.24
C TYR A 123 -11.07 -9.23 -0.74
N TRP A 124 -9.88 -9.68 -0.36
CA TRP A 124 -9.08 -10.61 -1.14
C TRP A 124 -9.09 -12.04 -0.59
N GLU A 125 -9.73 -12.29 0.55
CA GLU A 125 -9.87 -13.63 1.12
C GLU A 125 -10.88 -14.50 0.35
N ALA A 126 -11.88 -13.87 -0.26
CA ALA A 126 -12.90 -14.55 -1.02
C ALA A 126 -12.74 -14.32 -2.54
N PRO A 127 -13.23 -15.25 -3.39
CA PRO A 127 -13.35 -15.04 -4.82
C PRO A 127 -14.24 -13.83 -5.13
N ILE A 128 -13.87 -13.04 -6.14
CA ILE A 128 -14.51 -11.76 -6.47
C ILE A 128 -16.02 -11.87 -6.74
N ASN A 129 -16.48 -13.02 -7.23
CA ASN A 129 -17.89 -13.29 -7.51
C ASN A 129 -18.72 -13.59 -6.25
N GLN A 130 -18.06 -13.78 -5.10
CA GLN A 130 -18.71 -14.00 -3.80
C GLN A 130 -18.76 -12.72 -2.96
N LEU A 131 -18.08 -11.65 -3.40
CA LEU A 131 -18.12 -10.36 -2.74
C LEU A 131 -19.41 -9.61 -3.05
N ASP A 132 -19.88 -8.84 -2.07
CA ASP A 132 -20.93 -7.87 -2.28
C ASP A 132 -20.52 -6.82 -3.33
N TRP A 133 -21.49 -6.05 -3.80
CA TRP A 133 -21.27 -5.06 -4.84
C TRP A 133 -20.22 -4.00 -4.44
N ASP A 134 -20.29 -3.50 -3.20
CA ASP A 134 -19.42 -2.44 -2.69
C ASP A 134 -17.97 -2.94 -2.56
N ALA A 135 -17.77 -4.10 -1.93
CA ALA A 135 -16.47 -4.74 -1.77
C ALA A 135 -15.83 -5.07 -3.13
N ARG A 136 -16.63 -5.59 -4.07
CA ARG A 136 -16.20 -5.88 -5.45
C ARG A 136 -15.76 -4.61 -6.16
N THR A 137 -16.54 -3.54 -6.05
CA THR A 137 -16.24 -2.25 -6.68
C THR A 137 -14.95 -1.64 -6.11
N ALA A 138 -14.80 -1.62 -4.78
CA ALA A 138 -13.60 -1.13 -4.12
C ALA A 138 -12.35 -1.94 -4.52
N ARG A 139 -12.44 -3.27 -4.50
CA ARG A 139 -11.35 -4.16 -4.90
C ARG A 139 -10.91 -3.92 -6.35
N LEU A 140 -11.85 -3.89 -7.30
CA LEU A 140 -11.53 -3.64 -8.71
C LEU A 140 -10.90 -2.28 -8.95
N LEU A 141 -11.35 -1.25 -8.24
CA LEU A 141 -10.76 0.09 -8.32
C LEU A 141 -9.32 0.09 -7.79
N ILE A 142 -9.09 -0.51 -6.63
CA ILE A 142 -7.76 -0.60 -6.01
C ILE A 142 -6.80 -1.36 -6.95
N GLU A 143 -7.22 -2.52 -7.47
CA GLU A 143 -6.44 -3.31 -8.43
C GLU A 143 -6.10 -2.51 -9.70
N ALA A 144 -7.06 -1.77 -10.24
CA ALA A 144 -6.85 -0.93 -11.43
C ALA A 144 -5.82 0.19 -11.16
N VAL A 145 -5.92 0.86 -10.01
CA VAL A 145 -4.96 1.92 -9.63
C VAL A 145 -3.56 1.35 -9.41
N CYS A 146 -3.44 0.23 -8.70
CA CYS A 146 -2.16 -0.45 -8.48
C CYS A 146 -1.51 -0.88 -9.78
N ASN A 147 -2.28 -1.48 -10.69
CA ASN A 147 -1.80 -1.90 -12.01
C ASN A 147 -1.33 -0.71 -12.86
N PHE A 148 -2.10 0.38 -12.88
CA PHE A 148 -1.75 1.59 -13.62
C PHE A 148 -0.51 2.28 -13.05
N ALA A 149 -0.36 2.29 -11.73
CA ALA A 149 0.79 2.86 -11.04
C ALA A 149 2.05 1.96 -11.09
N GLY A 150 1.93 0.72 -11.56
CA GLY A 150 3.02 -0.26 -11.52
C GLY A 150 3.40 -0.68 -10.10
N THR A 151 2.47 -0.53 -9.15
CA THR A 151 2.70 -0.84 -7.73
C THR A 151 2.07 -2.19 -7.41
N PRO A 152 2.84 -3.21 -6.97
CA PRO A 152 2.27 -4.50 -6.64
C PRO A 152 1.37 -4.41 -5.41
N LEU A 153 0.32 -5.23 -5.36
CA LEU A 153 -0.51 -5.39 -4.17
C LEU A 153 0.31 -5.98 -3.02
N PRO A 154 0.11 -5.54 -1.77
CA PRO A 154 0.85 -6.03 -0.60
C PRO A 154 0.39 -7.43 -0.15
N LEU A 155 -0.61 -7.97 -0.83
CA LEU A 155 -1.25 -9.24 -0.49
C LEU A 155 -0.58 -10.38 -1.26
N GLU A 156 -0.30 -11.49 -0.58
CA GLU A 156 0.10 -12.71 -1.27
C GLU A 156 -1.05 -13.16 -2.19
N ASP A 157 -0.72 -13.44 -3.47
CA ASP A 157 -1.71 -13.98 -4.41
C ASP A 157 -2.16 -15.37 -3.91
N PRO A 158 -3.43 -15.53 -3.48
CA PRO A 158 -3.92 -16.82 -2.99
C PRO A 158 -3.83 -17.94 -4.04
N ARG A 159 -3.63 -17.58 -5.34
CA ARG A 159 -3.41 -18.53 -6.43
C ARG A 159 -2.02 -19.16 -6.41
N LYS A 160 -1.04 -18.55 -5.72
CA LYS A 160 0.30 -19.13 -5.56
C LYS A 160 0.39 -20.22 -4.49
N LYS A 161 -0.67 -20.45 -3.71
CA LYS A 161 -0.74 -21.53 -2.69
C LYS A 161 -1.20 -22.88 -3.23
N VAL A 162 -1.41 -23.03 -4.53
CA VAL A 162 -1.93 -24.28 -5.16
C VAL A 162 -0.93 -24.84 -6.16
N ASP A 163 0.30 -25.08 -5.72
CA ASP A 163 1.25 -25.94 -6.44
C ASP A 163 2.09 -26.73 -5.41
N PHE A 164 1.44 -27.74 -4.79
CA PHE A 164 2.12 -28.89 -4.19
C PHE A 164 1.20 -30.11 -4.25
#